data_409ba06a9548a69ecfabefcdfba49788
#
_entry.id   409ba06a9548a69ecfabefcdfba49788
#
_cell.length_a   1.000
_cell.length_b   1.000
_cell.length_c   1.000
_cell.angle_alpha   90.00
_cell.angle_beta   90.00
_cell.angle_gamma   90.00
#
_symmetry.space_group_name_H-M   'P 1'
#
loop_
_entity.id
_entity.type
_entity.pdbx_description
1 polymer ?
#
loop_
_entity_poly.entity_id
_entity_poly.type
_entity_poly.pdbx_seq_one_letter_code
_entity_poly.pdbx_strand_id
1 'polypeptide(L)'
;MSGATQLYAIAIGSNRPHGRHGRPPQVIEAAIARLDQQFGLFDAAPIILNPAHGGAGRDFANSVALIESALEPPEVLRQLKTIEREFGRRPGRRWGSRVLDLDIIVWSGGNWSERGLSIPHKSATERSFVIGPLATIAPSWRIDGHQTAHHFAHRLARRRLAGNGARLVGPLAQSVEQLTFNQ
;
A
#
# COMPACT_ATOMS: atom_id res chain seq x y z
N MET A 1 -18.07 15.51 19.95
CA MET A 1 -18.60 15.58 18.58
C MET A 1 -17.97 14.45 17.79
N SER A 2 -18.73 13.43 17.40
CA SER A 2 -18.22 12.33 16.58
C SER A 2 -17.95 12.90 15.18
N GLY A 3 -16.68 12.97 14.79
CA GLY A 3 -16.28 13.35 13.44
C GLY A 3 -16.86 12.34 12.43
N ALA A 4 -17.13 12.78 11.20
CA ALA A 4 -17.53 11.88 10.14
C ALA A 4 -16.43 10.83 9.89
N THR A 5 -16.82 9.57 9.77
CA THR A 5 -15.89 8.48 9.42
C THR A 5 -15.30 8.73 8.04
N GLN A 6 -13.99 8.61 7.93
CA GLN A 6 -13.21 8.79 6.72
C GLN A 6 -12.53 7.49 6.30
N LEU A 7 -12.28 7.33 5.01
CA LEU A 7 -11.50 6.22 4.47
C LEU A 7 -10.03 6.61 4.32
N TYR A 8 -9.16 5.70 4.70
CA TYR A 8 -7.72 5.79 4.53
C TYR A 8 -7.21 4.59 3.75
N ALA A 9 -6.42 4.80 2.71
CA ALA A 9 -5.68 3.74 2.05
C ALA A 9 -4.30 3.61 2.70
N ILE A 10 -4.03 2.43 3.26
CA ILE A 10 -2.79 2.11 3.97
C ILE A 10 -1.98 1.13 3.14
N ALA A 11 -0.79 1.53 2.69
CA ALA A 11 0.17 0.61 2.12
C ALA A 11 0.80 -0.25 3.22
N ILE A 12 0.93 -1.53 2.95
CA ILE A 12 1.46 -2.53 3.87
C ILE A 12 2.61 -3.24 3.18
N GLY A 13 3.81 -3.16 3.76
CA GLY A 13 5.02 -3.79 3.23
C GLY A 13 5.72 -4.66 4.26
N SER A 14 6.26 -5.80 3.82
CA SER A 14 7.10 -6.68 4.64
C SER A 14 8.19 -7.32 3.78
N ASN A 15 9.43 -7.38 4.28
CA ASN A 15 10.53 -8.11 3.63
C ASN A 15 11.35 -8.95 4.62
N ARG A 16 10.84 -9.15 5.84
CA ARG A 16 11.51 -9.92 6.87
C ARG A 16 10.51 -10.81 7.60
N PRO A 17 10.83 -12.09 7.85
CA PRO A 17 9.98 -12.95 8.65
C PRO A 17 9.90 -12.43 10.09
N HIS A 18 8.76 -12.71 10.73
CA HIS A 18 8.49 -12.44 12.13
C HIS A 18 8.39 -13.75 12.90
N GLY A 19 8.99 -13.85 14.09
CA GLY A 19 9.04 -15.07 14.86
C GLY A 19 7.66 -15.67 15.19
N ARG A 20 6.65 -14.82 15.41
CA ARG A 20 5.26 -15.23 15.71
C ARG A 20 4.39 -15.37 14.45
N HIS A 21 4.58 -14.51 13.45
CA HIS A 21 3.67 -14.41 12.31
C HIS A 21 4.20 -15.11 11.04
N GLY A 22 5.46 -15.56 11.02
CA GLY A 22 6.02 -16.32 9.91
C GLY A 22 6.64 -15.45 8.82
N ARG A 23 6.46 -15.84 7.54
CA ARG A 23 7.04 -15.19 6.36
C ARG A 23 6.31 -13.87 6.04
N PRO A 24 6.89 -13.01 5.17
CA PRO A 24 6.31 -11.71 4.82
C PRO A 24 4.82 -11.73 4.45
N PRO A 25 4.27 -12.67 3.65
CA PRO A 25 2.83 -12.69 3.39
C PRO A 25 1.99 -12.86 4.65
N GLN A 26 2.35 -13.79 5.54
CA GLN A 26 1.64 -14.01 6.81
C GLN A 26 1.78 -12.81 7.76
N VAL A 27 2.88 -12.08 7.70
CA VAL A 27 3.04 -10.80 8.43
C VAL A 27 2.03 -9.78 7.95
N ILE A 28 1.81 -9.69 6.62
CA ILE A 28 0.81 -8.77 6.05
C ILE A 28 -0.61 -9.19 6.44
N GLU A 29 -0.95 -10.48 6.38
CA GLU A 29 -2.25 -11.00 6.84
C GLU A 29 -2.51 -10.63 8.30
N ALA A 30 -1.52 -10.84 9.16
CA ALA A 30 -1.61 -10.47 10.57
C ALA A 30 -1.74 -8.95 10.77
N ALA A 31 -1.06 -8.15 9.94
CA ALA A 31 -1.16 -6.69 9.98
C ALA A 31 -2.55 -6.21 9.53
N ILE A 32 -3.14 -6.80 8.49
CA ILE A 32 -4.51 -6.49 8.04
C ILE A 32 -5.51 -6.79 9.17
N ALA A 33 -5.41 -7.97 9.81
CA ALA A 33 -6.27 -8.32 10.94
C ALA A 33 -6.08 -7.35 12.13
N ARG A 34 -4.86 -6.87 12.36
CA ARG A 34 -4.58 -5.89 13.42
C ARG A 34 -5.12 -4.48 13.08
N LEU A 35 -5.09 -4.10 11.80
CA LEU A 35 -5.70 -2.86 11.32
C LEU A 35 -7.22 -2.89 11.49
N ASP A 36 -7.86 -4.03 11.18
CA ASP A 36 -9.30 -4.24 11.39
C ASP A 36 -9.69 -4.06 12.85
N GLN A 37 -8.96 -4.66 13.77
CA GLN A 37 -9.18 -4.51 15.21
C GLN A 37 -9.02 -3.07 15.72
N GLN A 38 -8.16 -2.28 15.08
CA GLN A 38 -7.82 -0.93 15.53
C GLN A 38 -8.76 0.14 14.96
N PHE A 39 -9.18 -0.01 13.69
CA PHE A 39 -9.89 1.03 12.96
C PHE A 39 -11.24 0.54 12.42
N GLY A 40 -11.30 -0.63 11.84
CA GLY A 40 -12.33 -1.18 10.98
C GLY A 40 -11.82 -1.31 9.55
N LEU A 41 -11.83 -2.54 9.04
CA LEU A 41 -11.41 -2.85 7.69
C LEU A 41 -12.59 -2.68 6.73
N PHE A 42 -12.44 -1.80 5.73
CA PHE A 42 -13.40 -1.65 4.65
C PHE A 42 -13.12 -2.64 3.51
N ASP A 43 -11.85 -2.76 3.08
CA ASP A 43 -11.41 -3.66 2.03
C ASP A 43 -9.89 -3.88 2.09
N ALA A 44 -9.40 -4.96 1.47
CA ALA A 44 -7.97 -5.23 1.36
C ALA A 44 -7.62 -5.88 0.01
N ALA A 45 -6.60 -5.35 -0.63
CA ALA A 45 -6.09 -5.88 -1.89
C ALA A 45 -5.38 -7.23 -1.69
N PRO A 46 -5.35 -8.10 -2.71
CA PRO A 46 -4.52 -9.29 -2.69
C PRO A 46 -3.06 -8.97 -2.40
N ILE A 47 -2.39 -9.86 -1.66
CA ILE A 47 -0.96 -9.73 -1.36
C ILE A 47 -0.17 -10.04 -2.63
N ILE A 48 0.74 -9.14 -3.00
CA ILE A 48 1.64 -9.32 -4.13
C ILE A 48 3.08 -9.55 -3.64
N LEU A 49 3.80 -10.42 -4.36
CA LEU A 49 5.22 -10.65 -4.12
C LEU A 49 6.05 -9.91 -5.17
N ASN A 50 6.99 -9.11 -4.71
CA ASN A 50 7.93 -8.41 -5.56
C ASN A 50 9.34 -8.92 -5.30
N PRO A 51 10.08 -9.36 -6.34
CA PRO A 51 11.48 -9.73 -6.19
C PRO A 51 12.30 -8.58 -5.66
N ALA A 52 13.32 -8.90 -4.87
CA ALA A 52 14.29 -7.91 -4.43
C ALA A 52 15.00 -7.29 -5.64
N HIS A 53 15.08 -5.97 -5.69
CA HIS A 53 15.91 -5.30 -6.68
C HIS A 53 17.39 -5.49 -6.31
N GLY A 54 18.19 -6.05 -7.24
CA GLY A 54 19.65 -6.07 -7.12
C GLY A 54 20.26 -7.29 -6.41
N GLY A 55 19.71 -8.50 -6.55
CA GLY A 55 20.41 -9.79 -6.31
C GLY A 55 20.85 -10.16 -4.89
N ALA A 56 20.85 -9.23 -3.94
CA ALA A 56 21.28 -9.46 -2.54
C ALA A 56 20.18 -9.19 -1.51
N GLY A 57 18.95 -8.92 -1.95
CA GLY A 57 17.82 -8.59 -1.11
C GLY A 57 16.83 -9.74 -0.94
N ARG A 58 15.96 -9.62 0.05
CA ARG A 58 14.83 -10.55 0.25
C ARG A 58 13.61 -10.03 -0.51
N ASP A 59 12.80 -10.95 -1.04
CA ASP A 59 11.53 -10.62 -1.67
C ASP A 59 10.64 -9.82 -0.73
N PHE A 60 9.91 -8.87 -1.31
CA PHE A 60 8.93 -8.07 -0.59
C PHE A 60 7.54 -8.64 -0.81
N ALA A 61 6.77 -8.71 0.24
CA ALA A 61 5.32 -8.84 0.15
C ALA A 61 4.71 -7.44 0.37
N ASN A 62 3.72 -7.09 -0.44
CA ASN A 62 3.02 -5.82 -0.37
C ASN A 62 1.51 -6.00 -0.55
N SER A 63 0.74 -5.13 0.09
CA SER A 63 -0.71 -5.01 -0.07
C SER A 63 -1.14 -3.57 0.20
N VAL A 64 -2.42 -3.28 -0.01
CA VAL A 64 -3.08 -2.05 0.42
C VAL A 64 -4.37 -2.43 1.13
N ALA A 65 -4.63 -1.83 2.28
CA ALA A 65 -5.91 -1.93 2.99
C ALA A 65 -6.62 -0.58 2.99
N LEU A 66 -7.95 -0.61 2.86
CA LEU A 66 -8.81 0.52 3.15
C LEU A 66 -9.36 0.36 4.56
N ILE A 67 -9.11 1.35 5.40
CA ILE A 67 -9.60 1.39 6.78
C ILE A 67 -10.53 2.57 7.00
N GLU A 68 -11.46 2.43 7.92
CA GLU A 68 -12.38 3.47 8.35
C GLU A 68 -11.93 4.07 9.69
N SER A 69 -11.93 5.39 9.78
CA SER A 69 -11.58 6.07 11.03
C SER A 69 -12.18 7.47 11.10
N ALA A 70 -12.60 7.89 12.28
CA ALA A 70 -12.97 9.28 12.58
C ALA A 70 -11.78 10.13 13.04
N LEU A 71 -10.58 9.54 13.11
CA LEU A 71 -9.35 10.21 13.54
C LEU A 71 -8.73 11.00 12.39
N GLU A 72 -8.09 12.12 12.72
CA GLU A 72 -7.29 12.90 11.78
C GLU A 72 -5.99 12.17 11.38
N PRO A 73 -5.40 12.49 10.20
CA PRO A 73 -4.23 11.80 9.68
C PRO A 73 -3.02 11.66 10.63
N PRO A 74 -2.64 12.67 11.43
CA PRO A 74 -1.53 12.52 12.39
C PRO A 74 -1.80 11.45 13.44
N GLU A 75 -3.04 11.35 13.90
CA GLU A 75 -3.45 10.39 14.90
C GLU A 75 -3.48 8.97 14.32
N VAL A 76 -4.01 8.80 13.10
CA VAL A 76 -3.93 7.53 12.37
C VAL A 76 -2.47 7.12 12.20
N LEU A 77 -1.58 8.03 11.75
CA LEU A 77 -0.16 7.74 11.61
C LEU A 77 0.47 7.28 12.93
N ARG A 78 0.14 7.94 14.04
CA ARG A 78 0.65 7.56 15.36
C ARG A 78 0.26 6.13 15.74
N GLN A 79 -0.97 5.74 15.46
CA GLN A 79 -1.47 4.39 15.72
C GLN A 79 -0.83 3.36 14.79
N LEU A 80 -0.65 3.67 13.49
CA LEU A 80 0.09 2.82 12.57
C LEU A 80 1.52 2.57 13.05
N LYS A 81 2.21 3.61 13.55
CA LYS A 81 3.57 3.46 14.09
C LYS A 81 3.59 2.66 15.42
N THR A 82 2.49 2.61 16.14
CA THR A 82 2.35 1.70 17.29
C THR A 82 2.22 0.26 16.83
N ILE A 83 1.37 -0.03 15.83
CA ILE A 83 1.25 -1.37 15.23
C ILE A 83 2.60 -1.85 14.69
N GLU A 84 3.36 -1.02 13.96
CA GLU A 84 4.70 -1.39 13.49
C GLU A 84 5.64 -1.79 14.64
N ARG A 85 5.57 -1.11 15.80
CA ARG A 85 6.35 -1.46 16.99
C ARG A 85 5.93 -2.78 17.62
N GLU A 86 4.62 -3.08 17.65
CA GLU A 86 4.08 -4.36 18.08
C GLU A 86 4.62 -5.52 17.22
N PHE A 87 4.83 -5.27 15.91
CA PHE A 87 5.47 -6.19 14.97
C PHE A 87 7.00 -6.17 15.00
N GLY A 88 7.60 -5.62 16.06
CA GLY A 88 9.04 -5.68 16.29
C GLY A 88 9.88 -4.67 15.50
N ARG A 89 9.28 -3.56 15.02
CA ARG A 89 10.04 -2.46 14.45
C ARG A 89 10.92 -1.84 15.53
N ARG A 90 12.23 -1.91 15.31
CA ARG A 90 13.23 -1.22 16.15
C ARG A 90 13.67 0.07 15.46
N PRO A 91 13.99 1.14 16.23
CA PRO A 91 14.68 2.30 15.68
C PRO A 91 15.97 1.84 14.99
N GLY A 92 16.19 2.20 13.75
CA GLY A 92 17.37 1.73 13.01
C GLY A 92 17.50 2.37 11.64
N ARG A 93 18.42 1.86 10.80
CA ARG A 93 18.83 2.40 9.50
C ARG A 93 17.65 2.69 8.56
N ARG A 94 17.68 3.84 7.93
CA ARG A 94 16.64 4.39 7.03
C ARG A 94 16.22 3.46 5.87
N TRP A 95 17.05 2.49 5.49
CA TRP A 95 16.83 1.52 4.41
C TRP A 95 17.01 0.07 4.87
N GLY A 96 16.83 -0.20 6.17
CA GLY A 96 16.98 -1.54 6.74
C GLY A 96 15.83 -2.47 6.40
N SER A 97 16.10 -3.79 6.55
CA SER A 97 15.09 -4.83 6.49
C SER A 97 14.00 -4.57 7.55
N ARG A 98 12.73 -4.51 7.14
CA ARG A 98 11.58 -4.21 7.99
C ARG A 98 10.63 -5.40 8.05
N VAL A 99 10.25 -5.75 9.28
CA VAL A 99 9.21 -6.77 9.48
C VAL A 99 7.88 -6.26 8.94
N LEU A 100 7.52 -5.03 9.30
CA LEU A 100 6.29 -4.37 8.87
C LEU A 100 6.56 -2.88 8.63
N ASP A 101 6.02 -2.35 7.55
CA ASP A 101 5.99 -0.92 7.20
C ASP A 101 4.57 -0.54 6.82
N LEU A 102 4.02 0.51 7.46
CA LEU A 102 2.66 0.99 7.25
C LEU A 102 2.71 2.49 6.91
N ASP A 103 2.22 2.84 5.71
CA ASP A 103 2.21 4.22 5.23
C ASP A 103 0.80 4.63 4.77
N ILE A 104 0.35 5.83 5.16
CA ILE A 104 -0.90 6.44 4.65
C ILE A 104 -0.64 6.90 3.22
N ILE A 105 -1.43 6.41 2.26
CA ILE A 105 -1.27 6.72 0.83
C ILE A 105 -2.18 7.86 0.42
N VAL A 106 -3.47 7.70 0.66
CA VAL A 106 -4.51 8.67 0.38
C VAL A 106 -5.57 8.65 1.48
N TRP A 107 -6.32 9.74 1.58
CA TRP A 107 -7.36 9.94 2.58
C TRP A 107 -8.58 10.59 1.94
N SER A 108 -9.79 10.16 2.29
CA SER A 108 -11.04 10.69 1.70
C SER A 108 -11.32 12.14 2.10
N GLY A 109 -10.71 12.62 3.19
CA GLY A 109 -10.78 14.03 3.61
C GLY A 109 -9.91 14.98 2.77
N GLY A 110 -9.13 14.48 1.80
CA GLY A 110 -8.38 15.29 0.84
C GLY A 110 -6.87 15.29 1.05
N ASN A 111 -6.26 16.46 1.02
CA ASN A 111 -4.81 16.61 1.15
C ASN A 111 -4.41 16.96 2.58
N TRP A 112 -3.26 16.43 3.01
CA TRP A 112 -2.65 16.79 4.29
C TRP A 112 -1.16 17.06 4.11
N SER A 113 -0.65 18.10 4.75
CA SER A 113 0.79 18.43 4.70
C SER A 113 1.26 19.00 6.01
N GLU A 114 2.10 18.23 6.70
CA GLU A 114 2.83 18.67 7.88
C GLU A 114 4.22 17.99 7.95
N ARG A 115 5.02 18.36 8.95
CA ARG A 115 6.34 17.74 9.13
C ARG A 115 6.22 16.24 9.39
N GLY A 116 6.71 15.44 8.43
CA GLY A 116 6.72 13.97 8.53
C GLY A 116 5.48 13.26 7.97
N LEU A 117 4.44 14.00 7.53
CA LEU A 117 3.24 13.44 6.93
C LEU A 117 2.80 14.26 5.72
N SER A 118 2.66 13.61 4.58
CA SER A 118 2.09 14.20 3.36
C SER A 118 1.09 13.21 2.76
N ILE A 119 -0.13 13.66 2.52
CA ILE A 119 -1.18 12.91 1.84
C ILE A 119 -1.69 13.75 0.66
N PRO A 120 -1.67 13.22 -0.56
CA PRO A 120 -1.18 11.90 -0.97
C PRO A 120 0.31 11.69 -0.67
N HIS A 121 0.68 10.44 -0.41
CA HIS A 121 2.07 10.09 -0.12
C HIS A 121 2.96 10.40 -1.33
N LYS A 122 4.06 11.15 -1.14
CA LYS A 122 4.90 11.73 -2.21
C LYS A 122 5.37 10.72 -3.27
N SER A 123 5.64 9.48 -2.87
CA SER A 123 6.14 8.44 -3.78
C SER A 123 5.07 7.41 -4.16
N ALA A 124 3.80 7.60 -3.81
CA ALA A 124 2.76 6.61 -4.06
C ALA A 124 2.58 6.34 -5.56
N THR A 125 2.53 7.41 -6.35
CA THR A 125 2.24 7.35 -7.79
C THR A 125 3.37 6.75 -8.62
N GLU A 126 4.57 6.59 -8.05
CA GLU A 126 5.74 6.02 -8.71
C GLU A 126 5.97 4.54 -8.37
N ARG A 127 5.27 4.04 -7.33
CA ARG A 127 5.45 2.68 -6.80
C ARG A 127 4.33 1.76 -7.29
N SER A 128 4.64 0.91 -8.26
CA SER A 128 3.66 -0.06 -8.81
C SER A 128 3.12 -1.03 -7.76
N PHE A 129 3.93 -1.38 -6.76
CA PHE A 129 3.54 -2.25 -5.64
C PHE A 129 2.64 -1.56 -4.58
N VAL A 130 2.37 -0.27 -4.74
CA VAL A 130 1.38 0.51 -3.98
C VAL A 130 0.16 0.80 -4.86
N ILE A 131 0.40 1.40 -6.02
CA ILE A 131 -0.69 1.84 -6.91
C ILE A 131 -1.44 0.66 -7.54
N GLY A 132 -0.75 -0.44 -7.89
CA GLY A 132 -1.40 -1.64 -8.41
C GLY A 132 -2.44 -2.18 -7.45
N PRO A 133 -2.06 -2.58 -6.22
CA PRO A 133 -3.03 -3.01 -5.20
C PRO A 133 -4.12 -1.98 -4.91
N LEU A 134 -3.80 -0.69 -4.80
CA LEU A 134 -4.82 0.35 -4.60
C LEU A 134 -5.84 0.37 -5.74
N ALA A 135 -5.39 0.26 -6.99
CA ALA A 135 -6.27 0.27 -8.15
C ALA A 135 -7.19 -0.96 -8.24
N THR A 136 -6.86 -2.09 -7.58
CA THR A 136 -7.74 -3.27 -7.54
C THR A 136 -8.94 -3.08 -6.62
N ILE A 137 -8.81 -2.32 -5.54
CA ILE A 137 -9.87 -2.13 -4.52
C ILE A 137 -10.51 -0.74 -4.56
N ALA A 138 -9.82 0.25 -5.12
CA ALA A 138 -10.33 1.63 -5.24
C ALA A 138 -9.87 2.28 -6.56
N PRO A 139 -10.26 1.74 -7.74
CA PRO A 139 -9.76 2.21 -9.05
C PRO A 139 -10.11 3.68 -9.33
N SER A 140 -11.26 4.14 -8.87
CA SER A 140 -11.76 5.51 -9.08
C SER A 140 -11.25 6.51 -8.04
N TRP A 141 -10.49 6.09 -7.03
CA TRP A 141 -9.96 7.02 -6.01
C TRP A 141 -9.04 8.06 -6.65
N ARG A 142 -9.38 9.32 -6.49
CA ARG A 142 -8.58 10.44 -7.00
C ARG A 142 -7.35 10.66 -6.12
N ILE A 143 -6.16 10.65 -6.73
CA ILE A 143 -4.89 10.81 -6.03
C ILE A 143 -4.36 12.23 -6.18
N ASP A 144 -4.40 12.76 -7.40
CA ASP A 144 -4.06 14.16 -7.69
C ASP A 144 -5.21 14.79 -8.48
N GLY A 145 -6.00 15.64 -7.87
CA GLY A 145 -7.05 16.43 -8.50
C GLY A 145 -7.86 15.76 -9.64
N HIS A 146 -7.21 15.27 -10.68
CA HIS A 146 -7.81 14.70 -11.89
C HIS A 146 -7.53 13.23 -12.14
N GLN A 147 -6.41 12.68 -11.62
CA GLN A 147 -5.97 11.32 -11.93
C GLN A 147 -6.32 10.36 -10.80
N THR A 148 -6.92 9.22 -11.19
CA THR A 148 -7.31 8.16 -10.26
C THR A 148 -6.21 7.12 -10.08
N ALA A 149 -6.37 6.22 -9.11
CA ALA A 149 -5.51 5.07 -8.89
C ALA A 149 -5.36 4.24 -10.17
N HIS A 150 -6.46 4.03 -10.92
CA HIS A 150 -6.46 3.33 -12.20
C HIS A 150 -5.56 4.02 -13.25
N HIS A 151 -5.65 5.34 -13.42
CA HIS A 151 -4.80 6.08 -14.37
C HIS A 151 -3.32 5.90 -14.06
N PHE A 152 -2.93 5.97 -12.78
CA PHE A 152 -1.54 5.78 -12.37
C PHE A 152 -1.09 4.33 -12.57
N ALA A 153 -1.91 3.34 -12.22
CA ALA A 153 -1.59 1.92 -12.42
C ALA A 153 -1.36 1.61 -13.90
N HIS A 154 -2.24 2.06 -14.78
CA HIS A 154 -2.11 1.90 -16.23
C HIS A 154 -0.84 2.58 -16.77
N ARG A 155 -0.52 3.79 -16.33
CA ARG A 155 0.71 4.49 -16.74
C ARG A 155 1.97 3.72 -16.34
N LEU A 156 2.03 3.20 -15.11
CA LEU A 156 3.17 2.43 -14.63
C LEU A 156 3.32 1.09 -15.37
N ALA A 157 2.20 0.42 -15.67
CA ALA A 157 2.20 -0.81 -16.45
C ALA A 157 2.78 -0.57 -17.86
N ARG A 158 2.35 0.49 -18.56
CA ARG A 158 2.89 0.85 -19.88
C ARG A 158 4.38 1.18 -19.86
N ARG A 159 4.87 1.89 -18.83
CA ARG A 159 6.31 2.19 -18.68
C ARG A 159 7.14 0.93 -18.52
N ARG A 160 6.64 -0.07 -17.78
CA ARG A 160 7.31 -1.36 -17.63
C ARG A 160 7.41 -2.12 -18.96
N LEU A 161 6.36 -2.09 -19.76
CA LEU A 161 6.36 -2.70 -21.09
C LEU A 161 7.36 -2.04 -22.04
N ALA A 162 7.39 -0.71 -22.06
CA ALA A 162 8.31 0.05 -22.92
C ALA A 162 9.80 -0.10 -22.49
N GLY A 163 10.06 -0.29 -21.18
CA GLY A 163 11.42 -0.40 -20.63
C GLY A 163 12.05 -1.78 -20.72
N ASN A 164 11.27 -2.86 -20.83
CA ASN A 164 11.78 -4.24 -20.73
C ASN A 164 11.80 -5.03 -22.03
N GLY A 165 11.19 -4.57 -23.12
CA GLY A 165 11.07 -5.40 -24.33
C GLY A 165 10.51 -6.82 -24.06
N ALA A 166 9.98 -7.07 -22.87
CA ALA A 166 9.65 -8.38 -22.33
C ALA A 166 8.13 -8.53 -22.12
N ARG A 167 7.63 -9.66 -22.60
CA ARG A 167 6.25 -10.15 -22.46
C ARG A 167 5.77 -10.12 -21.00
N LEU A 168 4.62 -9.53 -20.75
CA LEU A 168 3.88 -9.68 -19.50
C LEU A 168 3.52 -11.15 -19.26
N VAL A 169 4.01 -11.69 -18.14
CA VAL A 169 3.55 -12.97 -17.60
C VAL A 169 3.25 -12.72 -16.12
N GLY A 170 1.96 -12.67 -15.78
CA GLY A 170 1.53 -12.52 -14.38
C GLY A 170 0.13 -11.90 -14.21
N PRO A 171 -0.43 -11.91 -13.00
CA PRO A 171 -1.82 -11.49 -12.72
C PRO A 171 -2.16 -10.06 -13.16
N LEU A 172 -1.19 -9.14 -13.21
CA LEU A 172 -1.39 -7.78 -13.74
C LEU A 172 -1.63 -7.74 -15.25
N ALA A 173 -1.15 -8.74 -16.02
CA ALA A 173 -1.44 -8.84 -17.45
C ALA A 173 -2.91 -9.16 -17.70
N GLN A 174 -3.49 -10.06 -16.91
CA GLN A 174 -4.90 -10.43 -17.03
C GLN A 174 -5.84 -9.28 -16.67
N SER A 175 -5.50 -8.46 -15.67
CA SER A 175 -6.30 -7.29 -15.31
C SER A 175 -6.25 -6.20 -16.38
N VAL A 176 -5.12 -6.03 -17.08
CA VAL A 176 -5.01 -5.03 -18.17
C VAL A 176 -5.74 -5.50 -19.43
N GLU A 177 -5.69 -6.80 -19.75
CA GLU A 177 -6.42 -7.36 -20.91
C GLU A 177 -7.94 -7.36 -20.69
N GLN A 178 -8.43 -7.65 -19.47
CA GLN A 178 -9.87 -7.59 -19.17
C GLN A 178 -10.43 -6.16 -19.22
N LEU A 179 -9.61 -5.14 -18.95
CA LEU A 179 -10.02 -3.72 -18.99
C LEU A 179 -10.06 -3.14 -20.42
N THR A 180 -9.34 -3.75 -21.38
CA THR A 180 -9.36 -3.34 -22.79
C THR A 180 -10.50 -3.95 -23.59
N PHE A 181 -11.16 -5.00 -23.10
CA PHE A 181 -12.26 -5.69 -23.80
C PHE A 181 -13.67 -5.16 -23.44
N ASN A 182 -13.79 -4.23 -22.50
CA ASN A 182 -15.07 -3.66 -22.04
C ASN A 182 -15.25 -2.17 -22.40
N GLN A 183 -14.77 -1.74 -23.56
CA GLN A 183 -15.15 -0.44 -24.18
C GLN A 183 -15.91 -0.67 -25.47
#